data_f70ba845050e95515d7d91f271ddde83
#
_entry.id   f70ba845050e95515d7d91f271ddde83
#
_cell.length_a   1.000
_cell.length_b   1.000
_cell.length_c   1.000
_cell.angle_alpha   90.00
_cell.angle_beta   90.00
_cell.angle_gamma   90.00
#
_symmetry.space_group_name_H-M   'P 1'
#
loop_
_entity.id
_entity.type
_entity.pdbx_description
1 polymer ?
#
loop_
_entity_poly.entity_id
_entity_poly.type
_entity_poly.pdbx_seq_one_letter_code
_entity_poly.pdbx_strand_id
1 'polypeptide(L)'
;MALKYIGASLNSTDLNELEEAKQLLIDQKPLVQAYVIDQVRDKMIGNEAAIGVIYSGEAIYTQAENPNLEYVIPKEGSNLWIDSWVIPKNAQHKENAEKFINFLCRPDIAKMNFDYITYSTPNTGARKLIEDPAIRNSKIAFPEPEDLVNCETFRFLGDKYDAIYLSLIHI
;
A
#
# COMPACT_ATOMS: atom_id res chain seq x y z
N MET A 1 -2.03 -6.58 9.13
CA MET A 1 -2.29 -5.60 10.22
C MET A 1 -2.40 -6.28 11.58
N ALA A 2 -3.14 -7.39 11.74
CA ALA A 2 -3.26 -8.09 13.03
C ALA A 2 -1.89 -8.44 13.66
N LEU A 3 -0.95 -8.99 12.89
CA LEU A 3 0.42 -9.24 13.37
C LEU A 3 1.11 -7.97 13.89
N LYS A 4 0.97 -6.84 13.21
CA LYS A 4 1.55 -5.57 13.69
C LYS A 4 0.92 -5.12 15.00
N TYR A 5 -0.38 -5.32 15.16
CA TYR A 5 -1.10 -4.97 16.39
C TYR A 5 -0.58 -5.72 17.61
N ILE A 6 -0.23 -7.01 17.46
CA ILE A 6 0.38 -7.81 18.54
C ILE A 6 1.89 -7.60 18.66
N GLY A 7 2.48 -6.69 17.89
CA GLY A 7 3.91 -6.38 17.92
C GLY A 7 4.80 -7.34 17.12
N ALA A 8 4.20 -8.23 16.34
CA ALA A 8 4.93 -9.20 15.52
C ALA A 8 5.29 -8.63 14.12
N SER A 9 6.22 -9.31 13.44
CA SER A 9 6.54 -9.01 12.04
C SER A 9 5.42 -9.41 11.11
N LEU A 10 5.19 -8.62 10.03
CA LEU A 10 4.28 -9.01 8.94
C LEU A 10 4.73 -10.31 8.24
N ASN A 11 6.00 -10.69 8.43
CA ASN A 11 6.61 -11.87 7.84
C ASN A 11 6.87 -12.97 8.89
N SER A 12 6.12 -12.98 9.99
CA SER A 12 6.29 -13.98 11.04
C SER A 12 6.06 -15.40 10.52
N THR A 13 6.90 -16.31 10.96
CA THR A 13 6.76 -17.77 10.76
C THR A 13 6.50 -18.51 12.08
N ASP A 14 6.31 -17.77 13.17
CA ASP A 14 5.93 -18.34 14.45
C ASP A 14 4.42 -18.67 14.44
N LEU A 15 4.12 -19.95 14.64
CA LEU A 15 2.74 -20.44 14.61
C LEU A 15 1.88 -19.89 15.76
N ASN A 16 2.49 -19.54 16.90
CA ASN A 16 1.77 -18.93 18.02
C ASN A 16 1.34 -17.50 17.69
N GLU A 17 2.25 -16.70 17.10
CA GLU A 17 1.92 -15.35 16.62
C GLU A 17 0.84 -15.38 15.53
N LEU A 18 0.91 -16.35 14.62
CA LEU A 18 -0.10 -16.53 13.58
C LEU A 18 -1.47 -16.92 14.15
N GLU A 19 -1.52 -17.81 15.16
CA GLU A 19 -2.78 -18.20 15.81
C GLU A 19 -3.36 -17.04 16.65
N GLU A 20 -2.51 -16.27 17.34
CA GLU A 20 -2.95 -15.06 18.07
C GLU A 20 -3.53 -14.01 17.12
N ALA A 21 -2.84 -13.74 16.00
CA ALA A 21 -3.33 -12.82 14.97
C ALA A 21 -4.65 -13.29 14.35
N LYS A 22 -4.82 -14.60 14.15
CA LYS A 22 -6.05 -15.20 13.66
C LYS A 22 -7.20 -15.00 14.65
N GLN A 23 -6.97 -15.28 15.94
CA GLN A 23 -8.01 -15.08 16.95
C GLN A 23 -8.45 -13.62 17.01
N LEU A 24 -7.50 -12.68 16.92
CA LEU A 24 -7.80 -11.24 16.85
C LEU A 24 -8.70 -10.89 15.65
N LEU A 25 -8.46 -11.49 14.49
CA LEU A 25 -9.29 -11.27 13.29
C LEU A 25 -10.69 -11.89 13.45
N ILE A 26 -10.81 -13.05 14.10
CA ILE A 26 -12.11 -13.67 14.43
C ILE A 26 -12.91 -12.75 15.36
N ASP A 27 -12.28 -12.22 16.40
CA ASP A 27 -12.91 -11.32 17.36
C ASP A 27 -13.33 -9.99 16.71
N GLN A 28 -12.55 -9.51 15.72
CA GLN A 28 -12.85 -8.31 14.94
C GLN A 28 -14.02 -8.50 13.96
N LYS A 29 -14.20 -9.72 13.43
CA LYS A 29 -15.14 -9.98 12.31
C LYS A 29 -16.55 -9.44 12.52
N PRO A 30 -17.18 -9.54 13.73
CA PRO A 30 -18.51 -8.99 13.96
C PRO A 30 -18.58 -7.46 13.85
N LEU A 31 -17.44 -6.76 13.92
CA LEU A 31 -17.34 -5.30 13.85
C LEU A 31 -17.07 -4.79 12.42
N VAL A 32 -16.77 -5.70 11.51
CA VAL A 32 -16.42 -5.34 10.11
C VAL A 32 -17.67 -5.19 9.28
N GLN A 33 -17.86 -3.99 8.73
CA GLN A 33 -18.98 -3.72 7.83
C GLN A 33 -18.88 -4.52 6.52
N ALA A 34 -17.71 -4.55 5.91
CA ALA A 34 -17.47 -5.28 4.66
C ALA A 34 -15.97 -5.52 4.42
N TYR A 35 -15.66 -6.63 3.77
CA TYR A 35 -14.35 -6.90 3.19
C TYR A 35 -14.42 -6.56 1.70
N VAL A 36 -13.79 -5.45 1.33
CA VAL A 36 -13.81 -4.88 -0.03
C VAL A 36 -12.41 -4.46 -0.44
N ILE A 37 -12.21 -4.22 -1.72
CA ILE A 37 -10.96 -3.68 -2.27
C ILE A 37 -11.22 -2.22 -2.67
N ASP A 38 -11.51 -1.94 -3.92
CA ASP A 38 -11.65 -0.57 -4.44
C ASP A 38 -12.89 0.15 -3.89
N GLN A 39 -13.95 -0.60 -3.54
CA GLN A 39 -15.19 -0.04 -3.00
C GLN A 39 -15.02 0.66 -1.64
N VAL A 40 -13.89 0.43 -0.93
CA VAL A 40 -13.60 1.18 0.30
C VAL A 40 -13.54 2.68 0.03
N ARG A 41 -12.99 3.09 -1.11
CA ARG A 41 -12.93 4.47 -1.55
C ARG A 41 -14.32 5.11 -1.59
N ASP A 42 -15.25 4.49 -2.32
CA ASP A 42 -16.60 5.03 -2.51
C ASP A 42 -17.36 5.09 -1.18
N LYS A 43 -17.20 4.07 -0.31
CA LYS A 43 -17.78 4.05 1.04
C LYS A 43 -17.27 5.17 1.94
N MET A 44 -15.98 5.47 1.87
CA MET A 44 -15.39 6.57 2.65
C MET A 44 -15.83 7.94 2.11
N ILE A 45 -15.85 8.13 0.79
CA ILE A 45 -16.32 9.35 0.15
C ILE A 45 -17.80 9.62 0.51
N GLY A 46 -18.63 8.59 0.46
CA GLY A 46 -20.05 8.64 0.78
C GLY A 46 -20.39 8.71 2.27
N ASN A 47 -19.39 8.70 3.17
CA ASN A 47 -19.57 8.60 4.63
C ASN A 47 -20.37 7.36 5.07
N GLU A 48 -20.30 6.27 4.30
CA GLU A 48 -20.94 5.00 4.66
C GLU A 48 -20.13 4.21 5.71
N ALA A 49 -18.85 4.52 5.85
CA ALA A 49 -17.96 3.92 6.83
C ALA A 49 -17.16 5.01 7.56
N ALA A 50 -16.95 4.84 8.86
CA ALA A 50 -16.16 5.75 9.68
C ALA A 50 -14.66 5.46 9.62
N ILE A 51 -14.27 4.22 9.35
CA ILE A 51 -12.88 3.75 9.26
C ILE A 51 -12.77 2.78 8.08
N GLY A 52 -11.71 2.95 7.29
CA GLY A 52 -11.40 2.06 6.17
C GLY A 52 -9.91 1.78 6.07
N VAL A 53 -9.53 0.57 5.68
CA VAL A 53 -8.15 0.24 5.28
C VAL A 53 -8.04 0.50 3.79
N ILE A 54 -7.12 1.38 3.40
CA ILE A 54 -7.02 1.89 2.05
C ILE A 54 -5.54 2.09 1.66
N TYR A 55 -5.22 1.99 0.40
CA TYR A 55 -3.88 2.31 -0.11
C TYR A 55 -3.64 3.82 -0.14
N SER A 56 -2.37 4.23 0.01
CA SER A 56 -2.01 5.65 0.09
C SER A 56 -2.41 6.47 -1.14
N GLY A 57 -2.26 5.92 -2.35
CA GLY A 57 -2.70 6.60 -3.58
C GLY A 57 -4.21 6.79 -3.64
N GLU A 58 -4.97 5.78 -3.28
CA GLU A 58 -6.44 5.87 -3.17
C GLU A 58 -6.86 6.85 -2.08
N ALA A 59 -6.10 6.94 -0.99
CA ALA A 59 -6.38 7.90 0.09
C ALA A 59 -6.25 9.35 -0.37
N ILE A 60 -5.27 9.68 -1.21
CA ILE A 60 -5.10 11.01 -1.80
C ILE A 60 -6.34 11.39 -2.62
N TYR A 61 -6.79 10.49 -3.49
CA TYR A 61 -8.01 10.69 -4.26
C TYR A 61 -9.25 10.86 -3.35
N THR A 62 -9.40 9.96 -2.38
CA THR A 62 -10.53 9.95 -1.44
C THR A 62 -10.62 11.24 -0.62
N GLN A 63 -9.48 11.77 -0.17
CA GLN A 63 -9.43 13.06 0.54
C GLN A 63 -9.76 14.27 -0.36
N ALA A 64 -9.39 14.20 -1.64
CA ALA A 64 -9.75 15.25 -2.59
C ALA A 64 -11.27 15.34 -2.80
N GLU A 65 -11.97 14.21 -2.79
CA GLU A 65 -13.43 14.12 -2.92
C GLU A 65 -14.16 14.38 -1.59
N ASN A 66 -13.54 14.02 -0.45
CA ASN A 66 -14.12 14.25 0.88
C ASN A 66 -13.05 14.79 1.86
N PRO A 67 -12.91 16.12 1.99
CA PRO A 67 -11.90 16.75 2.83
C PRO A 67 -12.03 16.49 4.34
N ASN A 68 -13.11 15.87 4.80
CA ASN A 68 -13.28 15.50 6.21
C ASN A 68 -12.55 14.19 6.58
N LEU A 69 -11.97 13.51 5.60
CA LEU A 69 -11.23 12.26 5.82
C LEU A 69 -9.76 12.54 6.10
N GLU A 70 -9.18 11.74 6.96
CA GLU A 70 -7.75 11.76 7.27
C GLU A 70 -7.13 10.39 7.02
N TYR A 71 -5.95 10.35 6.42
CA TYR A 71 -5.17 9.14 6.24
C TYR A 71 -4.06 9.06 7.31
N VAL A 72 -3.98 7.91 7.97
CA VAL A 72 -3.02 7.67 9.04
C VAL A 72 -2.27 6.38 8.80
N ILE A 73 -0.94 6.42 8.94
CA ILE A 73 -0.13 5.21 9.10
C ILE A 73 -0.16 4.86 10.60
N PRO A 74 -0.67 3.69 10.99
CA PRO A 74 -0.74 3.31 12.40
C PRO A 74 0.65 3.29 13.05
N LYS A 75 0.73 3.62 14.33
CA LYS A 75 2.00 3.59 15.10
C LYS A 75 2.59 2.17 15.19
N GLU A 76 1.75 1.16 15.11
CA GLU A 76 2.14 -0.26 15.03
C GLU A 76 2.86 -0.59 13.72
N GLY A 77 2.71 0.25 12.71
CA GLY A 77 3.24 0.08 11.37
C GLY A 77 2.23 -0.49 10.38
N SER A 78 2.66 -0.57 9.14
CA SER A 78 1.87 -1.05 8.02
C SER A 78 2.74 -1.85 7.05
N ASN A 79 2.15 -2.39 5.98
CA ASN A 79 2.95 -2.90 4.90
C ASN A 79 3.43 -1.76 4.00
N LEU A 80 4.68 -1.85 3.58
CA LEU A 80 5.26 -1.03 2.53
C LEU A 80 5.45 -1.92 1.31
N TRP A 81 4.98 -1.50 0.15
CA TRP A 81 5.11 -2.25 -1.08
C TRP A 81 5.71 -1.39 -2.19
N ILE A 82 6.36 -2.04 -3.12
CA ILE A 82 7.04 -1.40 -4.25
C ILE A 82 6.68 -2.17 -5.50
N ASP A 83 5.95 -1.54 -6.41
CA ASP A 83 5.72 -2.08 -7.75
C ASP A 83 6.95 -1.87 -8.62
N SER A 84 7.28 -2.88 -9.39
CA SER A 84 8.47 -2.89 -10.22
C SER A 84 8.17 -3.33 -11.64
N TRP A 85 8.71 -2.61 -12.60
CA TRP A 85 8.77 -3.09 -13.98
C TRP A 85 9.83 -4.16 -14.12
N VAL A 86 9.46 -5.30 -14.65
CA VAL A 86 10.37 -6.44 -14.84
C VAL A 86 10.36 -6.92 -16.29
N ILE A 87 11.50 -7.44 -16.74
CA ILE A 87 11.65 -8.04 -18.07
C ILE A 87 11.88 -9.54 -17.88
N PRO A 88 10.96 -10.41 -18.34
CA PRO A 88 11.16 -11.85 -18.26
C PRO A 88 12.45 -12.31 -18.94
N LYS A 89 13.08 -13.36 -18.40
CA LYS A 89 14.38 -13.87 -18.89
C LYS A 89 14.38 -14.19 -20.39
N ASN A 90 13.25 -14.68 -20.91
CA ASN A 90 13.08 -15.10 -22.30
C ASN A 90 12.29 -14.10 -23.15
N ALA A 91 12.24 -12.82 -22.75
CA ALA A 91 11.59 -11.77 -23.52
C ALA A 91 12.24 -11.62 -24.93
N GLN A 92 11.40 -11.66 -25.96
CA GLN A 92 11.86 -11.59 -27.36
C GLN A 92 12.31 -10.19 -27.79
N HIS A 93 11.78 -9.14 -27.11
CA HIS A 93 12.03 -7.74 -27.43
C HIS A 93 12.60 -6.98 -26.24
N LYS A 94 13.65 -7.52 -25.63
CA LYS A 94 14.27 -6.97 -24.42
C LYS A 94 14.68 -5.51 -24.57
N GLU A 95 15.35 -5.15 -25.68
CA GLU A 95 15.77 -3.77 -25.94
C GLU A 95 14.60 -2.78 -26.00
N ASN A 96 13.45 -3.18 -26.55
CA ASN A 96 12.27 -2.33 -26.61
C ASN A 96 11.67 -2.16 -25.20
N ALA A 97 11.68 -3.22 -24.40
CA ALA A 97 11.23 -3.14 -22.99
C ALA A 97 12.13 -2.21 -22.17
N GLU A 98 13.46 -2.30 -22.34
CA GLU A 98 14.41 -1.41 -21.67
C GLU A 98 14.20 0.06 -22.10
N LYS A 99 13.99 0.32 -23.39
CA LYS A 99 13.69 1.68 -23.90
C LYS A 99 12.39 2.22 -23.31
N PHE A 100 11.36 1.38 -23.20
CA PHE A 100 10.08 1.77 -22.60
C PHE A 100 10.20 2.07 -21.11
N ILE A 101 10.89 1.21 -20.36
CA ILE A 101 11.14 1.45 -18.92
C ILE A 101 11.95 2.76 -18.74
N ASN A 102 12.97 2.97 -19.57
CA ASN A 102 13.77 4.18 -19.54
C ASN A 102 12.94 5.44 -19.86
N PHE A 103 12.00 5.35 -20.79
CA PHE A 103 11.04 6.41 -21.08
C PHE A 103 10.18 6.73 -19.85
N LEU A 104 9.67 5.71 -19.14
CA LEU A 104 8.88 5.88 -17.93
C LEU A 104 9.67 6.51 -16.76
N CYS A 105 11.01 6.35 -16.77
CA CYS A 105 11.88 6.95 -15.76
C CYS A 105 12.18 8.44 -16.02
N ARG A 106 11.77 9.02 -17.14
CA ARG A 106 11.90 10.45 -17.37
C ARG A 106 11.06 11.22 -16.35
N PRO A 107 11.60 12.31 -15.76
CA PRO A 107 10.90 13.07 -14.72
C PRO A 107 9.52 13.60 -15.14
N ASP A 108 9.40 14.09 -16.36
CA ASP A 108 8.14 14.59 -16.94
C ASP A 108 7.11 13.49 -17.09
N ILE A 109 7.52 12.31 -17.57
CA ILE A 109 6.63 11.14 -17.75
C ILE A 109 6.26 10.53 -16.40
N ALA A 110 7.21 10.39 -15.48
CA ALA A 110 6.95 9.90 -14.14
C ALA A 110 6.00 10.83 -13.35
N LYS A 111 6.09 12.17 -13.57
CA LYS A 111 5.12 13.13 -13.03
C LYS A 111 3.72 12.91 -13.62
N MET A 112 3.61 12.77 -14.94
CA MET A 112 2.32 12.49 -15.59
C MET A 112 1.66 11.22 -15.04
N ASN A 113 2.46 10.17 -14.83
CA ASN A 113 1.99 8.93 -14.22
C ASN A 113 1.51 9.16 -12.78
N PHE A 114 2.29 9.87 -11.96
CA PHE A 114 1.91 10.25 -10.60
C PHE A 114 0.59 11.04 -10.57
N ASP A 115 0.46 12.05 -11.43
CA ASP A 115 -0.76 12.88 -11.50
C ASP A 115 -2.02 12.05 -11.83
N TYR A 116 -1.85 10.99 -12.62
CA TYR A 116 -2.95 10.13 -13.03
C TYR A 116 -3.33 9.07 -11.98
N ILE A 117 -2.32 8.38 -11.40
CA ILE A 117 -2.57 7.26 -10.48
C ILE A 117 -2.54 7.66 -9.00
N THR A 118 -2.02 8.85 -8.67
CA THR A 118 -1.88 9.40 -7.31
C THR A 118 -0.98 8.60 -6.34
N TYR A 119 -0.39 7.50 -6.79
CA TYR A 119 0.57 6.72 -5.99
C TYR A 119 1.97 7.32 -6.02
N SER A 120 2.69 7.21 -4.91
CA SER A 120 4.07 7.68 -4.75
C SER A 120 4.97 7.28 -5.92
N THR A 121 5.82 8.21 -6.34
CA THR A 121 6.88 7.93 -7.30
C THR A 121 8.25 7.97 -6.63
N PRO A 122 9.13 6.97 -6.87
CA PRO A 122 10.52 7.03 -6.41
C PRO A 122 11.37 8.02 -7.21
N ASN A 123 10.81 8.60 -8.28
CA ASN A 123 11.52 9.55 -9.13
C ASN A 123 11.59 10.93 -8.48
N THR A 124 12.74 11.26 -7.89
CA THR A 124 12.95 12.54 -7.21
C THR A 124 12.87 13.76 -8.16
N GLY A 125 13.17 13.56 -9.45
CA GLY A 125 13.00 14.56 -10.50
C GLY A 125 11.52 14.86 -10.74
N ALA A 126 10.67 13.83 -10.79
CA ALA A 126 9.23 13.98 -10.92
C ALA A 126 8.63 14.72 -9.71
N ARG A 127 9.01 14.34 -8.47
CA ARG A 127 8.55 15.05 -7.26
C ARG A 127 8.83 16.56 -7.34
N LYS A 128 9.98 16.97 -7.86
CA LYS A 128 10.34 18.39 -8.02
C LYS A 128 9.45 19.14 -9.02
N LEU A 129 8.85 18.44 -9.98
CA LEU A 129 7.96 19.00 -10.98
C LEU A 129 6.50 19.14 -10.50
N ILE A 130 6.15 18.60 -9.34
CA ILE A 130 4.82 18.76 -8.74
C ILE A 130 4.67 20.22 -8.32
N GLU A 131 3.72 20.91 -8.94
CA GLU A 131 3.52 22.35 -8.74
C GLU A 131 2.87 22.65 -7.40
N ASP A 132 1.85 21.88 -7.01
CA ASP A 132 1.16 22.05 -5.74
C ASP A 132 2.06 21.67 -4.55
N PRO A 133 2.42 22.62 -3.68
CA PRO A 133 3.23 22.35 -2.49
C PRO A 133 2.55 21.41 -1.50
N ALA A 134 1.22 21.41 -1.42
CA ALA A 134 0.47 20.54 -0.52
C ALA A 134 0.65 19.08 -0.94
N ILE A 135 0.57 18.79 -2.23
CA ILE A 135 0.80 17.44 -2.79
C ILE A 135 2.28 17.07 -2.71
N ARG A 136 3.17 17.97 -3.15
CA ARG A 136 4.63 17.72 -3.17
C ARG A 136 5.22 17.40 -1.79
N ASN A 137 4.64 17.98 -0.74
CA ASN A 137 5.06 17.79 0.64
C ASN A 137 4.10 16.88 1.44
N SER A 138 3.12 16.27 0.79
CA SER A 138 2.19 15.35 1.44
C SER A 138 2.92 14.13 2.00
N LYS A 139 2.74 13.86 3.29
CA LYS A 139 3.25 12.66 3.93
C LYS A 139 2.54 11.38 3.49
N ILE A 140 1.37 11.50 2.87
CA ILE A 140 0.64 10.37 2.27
C ILE A 140 1.35 9.95 0.99
N ALA A 141 1.65 10.93 0.11
CA ALA A 141 2.33 10.66 -1.16
C ALA A 141 3.83 10.39 -0.96
N PHE A 142 4.47 11.11 -0.04
CA PHE A 142 5.92 11.09 0.18
C PHE A 142 6.23 11.02 1.68
N PRO A 143 5.95 9.87 2.33
CA PRO A 143 6.27 9.70 3.75
C PRO A 143 7.77 9.80 3.97
N GLU A 144 8.17 10.40 5.08
CA GLU A 144 9.57 10.47 5.49
C GLU A 144 9.98 9.16 6.20
N PRO A 145 11.27 8.83 6.30
CA PRO A 145 11.73 7.59 6.93
C PRO A 145 11.19 7.37 8.34
N GLU A 146 10.98 8.46 9.10
CA GLU A 146 10.44 8.42 10.45
C GLU A 146 8.96 7.96 10.50
N ASP A 147 8.21 8.24 9.46
CA ASP A 147 6.82 7.81 9.35
C ASP A 147 6.71 6.29 9.03
N LEU A 148 7.81 5.66 8.59
CA LEU A 148 7.86 4.28 8.11
C LEU A 148 8.61 3.31 9.03
N VAL A 149 9.05 3.76 10.20
CA VAL A 149 9.94 2.99 11.11
C VAL A 149 9.42 1.58 11.42
N ASN A 150 8.11 1.43 11.60
CA ASN A 150 7.47 0.15 11.91
C ASN A 150 6.84 -0.53 10.70
N CYS A 151 7.02 0.02 9.49
CA CYS A 151 6.51 -0.57 8.27
C CYS A 151 7.45 -1.65 7.74
N GLU A 152 6.88 -2.67 7.12
CA GLU A 152 7.63 -3.79 6.57
C GLU A 152 7.16 -4.12 5.15
N THR A 153 8.09 -4.58 4.31
CA THR A 153 7.74 -5.18 3.02
C THR A 153 7.40 -6.66 3.20
N PHE A 154 6.42 -7.16 2.47
CA PHE A 154 6.16 -8.59 2.41
C PHE A 154 7.33 -9.33 1.75
N ARG A 155 7.64 -10.51 2.29
CA ARG A 155 8.66 -11.43 1.77
C ARG A 155 8.02 -12.76 1.39
N PHE A 156 8.58 -13.44 0.43
CA PHE A 156 8.21 -14.82 0.17
C PHE A 156 8.72 -15.71 1.32
N LEU A 157 7.80 -16.36 2.02
CA LEU A 157 8.07 -17.18 3.19
C LEU A 157 8.15 -18.68 2.87
N GLY A 158 7.91 -19.05 1.62
CA GLY A 158 7.80 -20.42 1.14
C GLY A 158 6.37 -20.95 1.19
N ASP A 159 6.10 -21.94 0.34
CA ASP A 159 4.74 -22.46 0.07
C ASP A 159 3.98 -22.88 1.33
N LYS A 160 4.71 -23.41 2.33
CA LYS A 160 4.11 -23.81 3.62
C LYS A 160 3.45 -22.65 4.34
N TYR A 161 4.17 -21.53 4.45
CA TYR A 161 3.66 -20.37 5.18
C TYR A 161 2.67 -19.60 4.35
N ASP A 162 2.85 -19.52 3.02
CA ASP A 162 1.88 -18.93 2.12
C ASP A 162 0.52 -19.63 2.25
N ALA A 163 0.50 -20.97 2.33
CA ALA A 163 -0.74 -21.72 2.57
C ALA A 163 -1.40 -21.38 3.92
N ILE A 164 -0.59 -21.20 4.98
CA ILE A 164 -1.10 -20.81 6.30
C ILE A 164 -1.69 -19.40 6.24
N TYR A 165 -0.97 -18.42 5.69
CA TYR A 165 -1.46 -17.05 5.54
C TYR A 165 -2.74 -16.99 4.72
N LEU A 166 -2.82 -17.72 3.60
CA LEU A 166 -4.03 -17.82 2.78
C LEU A 166 -5.21 -18.42 3.55
N SER A 167 -4.96 -19.39 4.44
CA SER A 167 -6.03 -19.97 5.26
C SER A 167 -6.67 -18.96 6.23
N LEU A 168 -5.92 -17.92 6.62
CA LEU A 168 -6.42 -16.87 7.50
C LEU A 168 -7.42 -15.92 6.79
N ILE A 169 -7.44 -15.90 5.46
CA ILE A 169 -8.41 -15.11 4.68
C ILE A 169 -9.83 -15.70 4.76
N HIS A 170 -9.94 -16.98 5.08
CA HIS A 170 -11.21 -17.72 5.15
C HIS A 170 -11.81 -17.80 6.56
N ILE A 171 -11.45 -16.89 7.44
CA ILE A 171 -11.97 -16.81 8.82
C ILE A 171 -13.43 -16.37 8.88
#